data_2df34b2eaa39cb2d0cada1b63a0c3b41
#
_entry.id   2df34b2eaa39cb2d0cada1b63a0c3b41
#
_cell.length_a   1.000
_cell.length_b   1.000
_cell.length_c   1.000
_cell.angle_alpha   90.00
_cell.angle_beta   90.00
_cell.angle_gamma   90.00
#
_symmetry.space_group_name_H-M   'P 1'
#
loop_
_entity.id
_entity.type
_entity.pdbx_description
1 polymer ?
#
loop_
_entity_poly.entity_id
_entity_poly.type
_entity_poly.pdbx_seq_one_letter_code
_entity_poly.pdbx_strand_id
1 'polypeptide(L)'
;VATLVDSILQTRIQDAALRQIAVQDLIAKRGLPNTLTGPVDLFSRTVQLQQGANVTLAMIGVRHTVTLRVFQTRTEDLRGPTEDSVIGLASDATQRGATFGVSRRLTPETTADLSFTRTKTDGLGPNVALHSSNSIVRLGATHSLSPRTTLSGAVRHQTGSSTLIGVNATESALSVGMLHRF
;
A
#
# COMPACT_ATOMS: atom_id res chain seq x y z
N VAL A 1 13.87 18.83 13.66
CA VAL A 1 13.67 18.85 12.20
C VAL A 1 14.95 18.42 11.50
N ALA A 2 16.09 19.07 11.77
CA ALA A 2 17.36 18.75 11.12
C ALA A 2 17.72 17.25 11.20
N THR A 3 17.59 16.63 12.38
CA THR A 3 17.86 15.20 12.58
C THR A 3 16.91 14.29 11.79
N LEU A 4 15.65 14.65 11.66
CA LEU A 4 14.67 13.89 10.89
C LEU A 4 14.92 14.01 9.38
N VAL A 5 15.24 15.21 8.92
CA VAL A 5 15.62 15.44 7.51
C VAL A 5 16.94 14.74 7.19
N ASP A 6 17.92 14.75 8.10
CA ASP A 6 19.19 14.05 7.94
C ASP A 6 18.98 12.54 7.81
N SER A 7 18.14 11.94 8.66
CA SER A 7 17.82 10.51 8.59
C SER A 7 17.14 10.11 7.29
N ILE A 8 16.26 10.94 6.74
CA ILE A 8 15.64 10.72 5.44
C ILE A 8 16.64 10.82 4.29
N LEU A 9 17.56 11.79 4.36
CA LEU A 9 18.58 11.99 3.33
C LEU A 9 19.74 10.99 3.43
N GLN A 10 19.92 10.33 4.56
CA GLN A 10 20.99 9.35 4.78
C GLN A 10 20.94 8.18 3.78
N THR A 11 19.74 7.80 3.34
CA THR A 11 19.54 6.74 2.33
C THR A 11 19.96 7.17 0.92
N ARG A 12 20.06 8.47 0.64
CA ARG A 12 20.36 9.02 -0.69
C ARG A 12 21.72 9.71 -0.80
N ILE A 13 22.19 10.31 0.27
CA ILE A 13 23.46 11.03 0.35
C ILE A 13 24.30 10.37 1.45
N GLN A 14 25.24 9.51 1.05
CA GLN A 14 26.09 8.80 2.00
C GLN A 14 27.15 9.71 2.62
N ASP A 15 27.61 10.75 1.89
CA ASP A 15 28.56 11.73 2.39
C ASP A 15 27.90 12.65 3.43
N ALA A 16 28.43 12.61 4.67
CA ALA A 16 27.90 13.36 5.79
C ALA A 16 28.01 14.87 5.61
N ALA A 17 29.06 15.37 4.96
CA ALA A 17 29.26 16.80 4.74
C ALA A 17 28.27 17.35 3.69
N LEU A 18 28.12 16.65 2.58
CA LEU A 18 27.14 17.00 1.54
C LEU A 18 25.70 16.90 2.06
N ARG A 19 25.43 15.92 2.93
CA ARG A 19 24.12 15.75 3.55
C ARG A 19 23.77 16.90 4.49
N GLN A 20 24.72 17.37 5.32
CA GLN A 20 24.50 18.52 6.19
C GLN A 20 24.20 19.79 5.41
N ILE A 21 24.93 20.05 4.32
CA ILE A 21 24.67 21.17 3.43
C ILE A 21 23.25 21.08 2.85
N ALA A 22 22.85 19.91 2.36
CA ALA A 22 21.51 19.67 1.82
C ALA A 22 20.41 19.86 2.86
N VAL A 23 20.63 19.42 4.11
CA VAL A 23 19.71 19.63 5.24
C VAL A 23 19.53 21.11 5.54
N GLN A 24 20.63 21.87 5.63
CA GLN A 24 20.59 23.31 5.91
C GLN A 24 19.92 24.09 4.78
N ASP A 25 20.23 23.77 3.55
CA ASP A 25 19.63 24.41 2.37
C ASP A 25 18.11 24.15 2.32
N LEU A 26 17.68 22.93 2.63
CA LEU A 26 16.28 22.54 2.66
C LEU A 26 15.50 23.22 3.80
N ILE A 27 16.12 23.35 4.98
CA ILE A 27 15.55 24.09 6.13
C ILE A 27 15.41 25.58 5.80
N ALA A 28 16.46 26.19 5.20
CA ALA A 28 16.47 27.60 4.85
C ALA A 28 15.46 27.94 3.74
N LYS A 29 15.42 27.16 2.67
CA LYS A 29 14.50 27.39 1.53
C LYS A 29 13.03 27.17 1.90
N ARG A 30 12.76 26.30 2.84
CA ARG A 30 11.38 25.96 3.26
C ARG A 30 10.92 26.69 4.52
N GLY A 31 11.77 27.48 5.15
CA GLY A 31 11.43 28.18 6.39
C GLY A 31 11.05 27.24 7.54
N LEU A 32 11.62 26.03 7.57
CA LEU A 32 11.30 25.05 8.60
C LEU A 32 11.92 25.50 9.94
N PRO A 33 11.18 25.39 11.06
CA PRO A 33 11.72 25.73 12.37
C PRO A 33 12.85 24.76 12.76
N ASN A 34 13.93 25.26 13.32
CA ASN A 34 15.07 24.43 13.75
C ASN A 34 14.72 23.41 14.83
N THR A 35 13.66 23.67 15.60
CA THR A 35 13.16 22.79 16.66
C THR A 35 11.66 22.54 16.48
N LEU A 36 11.24 21.28 16.61
CA LEU A 36 9.83 20.92 16.67
C LEU A 36 9.29 21.25 18.07
N THR A 37 8.59 22.36 18.19
CA THR A 37 7.91 22.78 19.44
C THR A 37 6.46 22.26 19.53
N GLY A 38 6.02 21.47 18.56
CA GLY A 38 4.67 20.88 18.50
C GLY A 38 4.55 19.85 17.39
N PRO A 39 3.40 19.15 17.28
CA PRO A 39 3.15 18.27 16.15
C PRO A 39 3.22 19.06 14.85
N VAL A 40 4.12 18.67 13.95
CA VAL A 40 4.15 19.22 12.60
C VAL A 40 3.08 18.54 11.80
N ASP A 41 2.02 19.26 11.51
CA ASP A 41 1.08 18.86 10.47
C ASP A 41 1.80 18.97 9.12
N LEU A 42 2.33 17.84 8.66
CA LEU A 42 2.85 17.68 7.30
C LEU A 42 1.67 17.62 6.32
N PHE A 43 0.80 18.62 6.36
CA PHE A 43 -0.19 18.77 5.30
C PHE A 43 0.55 19.17 4.03
N SER A 44 0.62 18.23 3.11
CA SER A 44 0.93 18.53 1.72
C SER A 44 -0.08 19.57 1.23
N ARG A 45 0.38 20.78 0.90
CA ARG A 45 -0.47 21.82 0.25
C ARG A 45 -0.78 21.47 -1.22
N THR A 46 -0.59 20.24 -1.60
CA THR A 46 -0.82 19.74 -2.94
C THR A 46 -2.29 19.40 -3.10
N VAL A 47 -2.95 20.09 -4.01
CA VAL A 47 -4.31 19.75 -4.41
C VAL A 47 -4.21 18.64 -5.44
N GLN A 48 -4.73 17.46 -5.12
CA GLN A 48 -4.72 16.31 -6.01
C GLN A 48 -6.11 16.05 -6.57
N LEU A 49 -6.19 15.77 -7.85
CA LEU A 49 -7.38 15.25 -8.49
C LEU A 49 -7.32 13.73 -8.46
N GLN A 50 -8.29 13.11 -7.80
CA GLN A 50 -8.42 11.66 -7.80
C GLN A 50 -9.69 11.26 -8.57
N GLN A 51 -9.51 10.47 -9.61
CA GLN A 51 -10.59 9.88 -10.39
C GLN A 51 -10.57 8.37 -10.18
N GLY A 52 -11.72 7.78 -9.90
CA GLY A 52 -11.82 6.34 -9.67
C GLY A 52 -13.05 5.73 -10.31
N ALA A 53 -12.89 4.54 -10.86
CA ALA A 53 -13.98 3.69 -11.31
C ALA A 53 -13.79 2.30 -10.70
N ASN A 54 -14.87 1.70 -10.22
CA ASN A 54 -14.85 0.33 -9.74
C ASN A 54 -16.14 -0.40 -10.10
N VAL A 55 -16.00 -1.68 -10.43
CA VAL A 55 -17.13 -2.59 -10.68
C VAL A 55 -16.95 -3.79 -9.77
N THR A 56 -18.01 -4.12 -9.05
CA THR A 56 -18.02 -5.29 -8.18
C THR A 56 -19.22 -6.18 -8.57
N LEU A 57 -18.92 -7.44 -8.85
CA LEU A 57 -19.90 -8.50 -9.07
C LEU A 57 -19.83 -9.45 -7.88
N ALA A 58 -20.99 -9.78 -7.33
CA ALA A 58 -21.09 -10.75 -6.25
C ALA A 58 -22.17 -11.78 -6.59
N MET A 59 -21.82 -13.04 -6.47
CA MET A 59 -22.74 -14.17 -6.58
C MET A 59 -22.84 -14.83 -5.21
N ILE A 60 -24.01 -14.83 -4.64
CA ILE A 60 -24.28 -15.35 -3.31
C ILE A 60 -25.15 -16.59 -3.44
N GLY A 61 -24.59 -17.73 -3.07
CA GLY A 61 -25.30 -19.00 -2.97
C GLY A 61 -25.49 -19.42 -1.51
N VAL A 62 -26.18 -20.52 -1.29
CA VAL A 62 -26.50 -21.04 0.06
C VAL A 62 -25.23 -21.35 0.88
N ARG A 63 -24.18 -21.83 0.24
CA ARG A 63 -22.93 -22.25 0.88
C ARG A 63 -21.68 -21.61 0.31
N HIS A 64 -21.80 -20.78 -0.71
CA HIS A 64 -20.66 -20.15 -1.36
C HIS A 64 -20.98 -18.70 -1.72
N THR A 65 -19.98 -17.87 -1.64
CA THR A 65 -20.01 -16.49 -2.12
C THR A 65 -18.80 -16.30 -3.02
N VAL A 66 -19.04 -15.80 -4.22
CA VAL A 66 -17.99 -15.46 -5.18
C VAL A 66 -18.04 -13.95 -5.42
N THR A 67 -16.92 -13.29 -5.33
CA THR A 67 -16.81 -11.84 -5.58
C THR A 67 -15.75 -11.59 -6.63
N LEU A 68 -16.03 -10.71 -7.56
CA LEU A 68 -15.07 -10.16 -8.51
C LEU A 68 -15.16 -8.65 -8.44
N ARG A 69 -14.05 -8.00 -8.17
CA ARG A 69 -13.92 -6.55 -8.18
C ARG A 69 -12.82 -6.13 -9.14
N VAL A 70 -13.12 -5.20 -10.02
CA VAL A 70 -12.14 -4.54 -10.89
C VAL A 70 -12.18 -3.05 -10.58
N PHE A 71 -11.03 -2.43 -10.46
CA PHE A 71 -10.94 -1.01 -10.14
C PHE A 71 -9.81 -0.33 -10.92
N GLN A 72 -10.01 0.94 -11.15
CA GLN A 72 -8.98 1.85 -11.66
C GLN A 72 -9.08 3.16 -10.88
N THR A 73 -7.95 3.67 -10.43
CA THR A 73 -7.83 4.98 -9.78
C THR A 73 -6.71 5.74 -10.46
N ARG A 74 -6.95 6.99 -10.81
CA ARG A 74 -5.99 7.93 -11.35
C ARG A 74 -5.85 9.08 -10.38
N THR A 75 -4.63 9.37 -9.98
CA THR A 75 -4.29 10.50 -9.13
C THR A 75 -3.40 11.43 -9.93
N GLU A 76 -3.74 12.70 -9.97
CA GLU A 76 -2.97 13.75 -10.65
C GLU A 76 -2.82 14.95 -9.72
N ASP A 77 -1.63 15.54 -9.73
CA ASP A 77 -1.36 16.79 -9.03
C ASP A 77 -1.81 17.97 -9.89
N LEU A 78 -2.72 18.80 -9.36
CA LEU A 78 -3.26 19.97 -10.06
C LEU A 78 -2.27 21.15 -10.15
N ARG A 79 -1.17 21.08 -9.45
CA ARG A 79 -0.14 22.13 -9.45
C ARG A 79 0.99 21.74 -10.39
N GLY A 80 0.96 21.33 -11.50
CA GLY A 80 2.07 21.13 -12.44
C GLY A 80 3.42 20.73 -11.80
N PRO A 81 4.37 20.25 -12.56
CA PRO A 81 5.66 19.83 -12.04
C PRO A 81 6.41 21.03 -11.45
N THR A 82 6.32 21.23 -10.15
CA THR A 82 7.26 22.06 -9.43
C THR A 82 8.53 21.25 -9.23
N GLU A 83 9.67 21.77 -9.61
CA GLU A 83 11.00 21.17 -9.43
C GLU A 83 11.33 20.80 -7.97
N ASP A 84 10.46 21.13 -7.04
CA ASP A 84 10.60 20.99 -5.60
C ASP A 84 10.05 19.69 -4.99
N SER A 85 9.63 18.71 -5.77
CA SER A 85 9.25 17.40 -5.22
C SER A 85 10.48 16.56 -4.86
N VAL A 86 11.27 17.05 -3.92
CA VAL A 86 12.50 16.41 -3.39
C VAL A 86 12.18 15.09 -2.64
N ILE A 87 10.95 14.88 -2.26
CA ILE A 87 10.46 13.60 -1.72
C ILE A 87 9.67 12.93 -2.84
N GLY A 88 10.35 12.08 -3.61
CA GLY A 88 9.84 11.36 -4.78
C GLY A 88 8.72 10.36 -4.47
N LEU A 89 7.66 10.82 -3.85
CA LEU A 89 6.38 10.15 -3.89
C LEU A 89 5.73 10.60 -5.21
N ALA A 90 5.67 9.70 -6.17
CA ALA A 90 4.99 9.92 -7.43
C ALA A 90 3.54 10.32 -7.12
N SER A 91 3.23 11.62 -7.23
CA SER A 91 1.87 12.11 -7.04
C SER A 91 0.99 11.68 -8.22
N ASP A 92 1.56 11.64 -9.41
CA ASP A 92 0.83 11.33 -10.64
C ASP A 92 0.98 9.86 -10.99
N ALA A 93 -0.10 9.11 -10.78
CA ALA A 93 -0.10 7.67 -11.03
C ALA A 93 -1.50 7.14 -11.38
N THR A 94 -1.53 6.11 -12.20
CA THR A 94 -2.71 5.30 -12.44
C THR A 94 -2.54 3.94 -11.78
N GLN A 95 -3.44 3.60 -10.88
CA GLN A 95 -3.51 2.30 -10.26
C GLN A 95 -4.72 1.54 -10.81
N ARG A 96 -4.50 0.31 -11.25
CA ARG A 96 -5.56 -0.58 -11.72
C ARG A 96 -5.36 -1.96 -11.12
N GLY A 97 -6.47 -2.63 -10.84
CA GLY A 97 -6.39 -3.95 -10.24
C GLY A 97 -7.67 -4.74 -10.33
N ALA A 98 -7.53 -6.01 -10.01
CA ALA A 98 -8.62 -6.93 -9.89
C ALA A 98 -8.48 -7.77 -8.61
N THR A 99 -9.59 -8.01 -7.95
CA THR A 99 -9.68 -8.90 -6.79
C THR A 99 -10.74 -9.94 -7.08
N PHE A 100 -10.38 -11.19 -6.95
CA PHE A 100 -11.28 -12.34 -7.01
C PHE A 100 -11.31 -13.01 -5.64
N GLY A 101 -12.48 -13.30 -5.13
CA GLY A 101 -12.67 -13.96 -3.85
C GLY A 101 -13.72 -15.03 -3.91
N VAL A 102 -13.44 -16.16 -3.26
CA VAL A 102 -14.39 -17.25 -3.05
C VAL A 102 -14.40 -17.60 -1.57
N SER A 103 -15.57 -17.58 -0.97
CA SER A 103 -15.78 -18.09 0.38
C SER A 103 -16.79 -19.23 0.30
N ARG A 104 -16.48 -20.33 0.96
CA ARG A 104 -17.35 -21.52 0.97
C ARG A 104 -17.50 -22.05 2.39
N ARG A 105 -18.75 -22.22 2.81
CA ARG A 105 -19.10 -22.93 4.03
C ARG A 105 -19.00 -24.43 3.78
N LEU A 106 -17.99 -25.07 4.32
CA LEU A 106 -17.75 -26.52 4.19
C LEU A 106 -18.66 -27.30 5.11
N THR A 107 -18.77 -26.85 6.37
CA THR A 107 -19.70 -27.35 7.38
C THR A 107 -20.38 -26.15 8.06
N PRO A 108 -21.39 -26.35 8.95
CA PRO A 108 -21.95 -25.25 9.75
C PRO A 108 -20.90 -24.49 10.56
N GLU A 109 -19.82 -25.17 10.98
CA GLU A 109 -18.76 -24.60 11.82
C GLU A 109 -17.50 -24.23 11.03
N THR A 110 -17.37 -24.65 9.75
CA THR A 110 -16.14 -24.47 8.97
C THR A 110 -16.39 -23.67 7.72
N THR A 111 -15.60 -22.62 7.54
CA THR A 111 -15.59 -21.81 6.31
C THR A 111 -14.17 -21.79 5.76
N ALA A 112 -14.04 -21.96 4.46
CA ALA A 112 -12.79 -21.76 3.72
C ALA A 112 -12.94 -20.55 2.79
N ASP A 113 -11.86 -19.78 2.67
CA ASP A 113 -11.78 -18.63 1.79
C ASP A 113 -10.53 -18.69 0.91
N LEU A 114 -10.67 -18.27 -0.33
CA LEU A 114 -9.60 -18.07 -1.29
C LEU A 114 -9.74 -16.67 -1.84
N SER A 115 -8.67 -15.92 -1.86
CA SER A 115 -8.64 -14.62 -2.52
C SER A 115 -7.38 -14.46 -3.37
N PHE A 116 -7.56 -13.80 -4.50
CA PHE A 116 -6.49 -13.38 -5.40
C PHE A 116 -6.66 -11.90 -5.69
N THR A 117 -5.60 -11.13 -5.48
CA THR A 117 -5.57 -9.70 -5.80
C THR A 117 -4.37 -9.43 -6.67
N ARG A 118 -4.58 -8.70 -7.76
CA ARG A 118 -3.51 -8.18 -8.60
C ARG A 118 -3.69 -6.68 -8.77
N THR A 119 -2.63 -5.93 -8.49
CA THR A 119 -2.60 -4.48 -8.63
C THR A 119 -1.41 -4.08 -9.47
N LYS A 120 -1.60 -3.15 -10.40
CA LYS A 120 -0.55 -2.51 -11.18
C LYS A 120 -0.64 -1.01 -10.99
N THR A 121 0.49 -0.37 -10.80
CA THR A 121 0.61 1.08 -10.70
C THR A 121 1.58 1.56 -11.76
N ASP A 122 1.11 2.46 -12.60
CA ASP A 122 1.88 3.08 -13.68
C ASP A 122 1.99 4.57 -13.36
N GLY A 123 3.20 5.12 -13.32
CA GLY A 123 3.44 6.55 -13.15
C GLY A 123 2.99 7.33 -14.38
N LEU A 124 2.64 8.59 -14.19
CA LEU A 124 2.21 9.52 -15.22
C LEU A 124 3.19 10.69 -15.34
N GLY A 125 3.19 11.38 -16.48
CA GLY A 125 4.02 12.57 -16.69
C GLY A 125 5.51 12.31 -16.46
N PRO A 126 6.18 13.04 -15.55
CA PRO A 126 7.61 12.86 -15.26
C PRO A 126 7.95 11.48 -14.72
N ASN A 127 6.95 10.79 -14.16
CA ASN A 127 7.08 9.49 -13.51
C ASN A 127 6.72 8.30 -14.41
N VAL A 128 6.62 8.51 -15.73
CA VAL A 128 6.20 7.48 -16.70
C VAL A 128 7.06 6.21 -16.68
N ALA A 129 8.30 6.30 -16.22
CA ALA A 129 9.20 5.16 -16.06
C ALA A 129 8.92 4.32 -14.81
N LEU A 130 8.02 4.78 -13.93
CA LEU A 130 7.69 4.09 -12.68
C LEU A 130 6.56 3.08 -12.92
N HIS A 131 6.91 1.82 -12.83
CA HIS A 131 5.95 0.72 -12.89
C HIS A 131 6.08 -0.14 -11.64
N SER A 132 4.96 -0.50 -11.05
CA SER A 132 4.94 -1.53 -10.02
C SER A 132 3.79 -2.50 -10.24
N SER A 133 4.02 -3.75 -9.87
CA SER A 133 3.02 -4.81 -9.93
C SER A 133 3.06 -5.60 -8.64
N ASN A 134 1.91 -5.86 -8.06
CA ASN A 134 1.78 -6.68 -6.88
C ASN A 134 0.68 -7.71 -7.08
N SER A 135 0.95 -8.96 -6.73
CA SER A 135 0.01 -10.07 -6.79
C SER A 135 0.00 -10.80 -5.46
N ILE A 136 -1.17 -11.01 -4.90
CA ILE A 136 -1.37 -11.66 -3.60
C ILE A 136 -2.37 -12.78 -3.78
N VAL A 137 -1.98 -13.98 -3.36
CA VAL A 137 -2.87 -15.13 -3.20
C VAL A 137 -2.98 -15.42 -1.71
N ARG A 138 -4.18 -15.58 -1.20
CA ARG A 138 -4.44 -15.98 0.17
C ARG A 138 -5.45 -17.12 0.19
N LEU A 139 -5.13 -18.17 0.92
CA LEU A 139 -6.02 -19.28 1.27
C LEU A 139 -6.19 -19.29 2.78
N GLY A 140 -7.44 -19.24 3.24
CA GLY A 140 -7.77 -19.24 4.66
C GLY A 140 -8.81 -20.31 4.99
N ALA A 141 -8.85 -20.65 6.27
CA ALA A 141 -9.92 -21.46 6.85
C ALA A 141 -10.21 -20.99 8.27
N THR A 142 -11.49 -21.01 8.64
CA THR A 142 -11.97 -20.69 9.99
C THR A 142 -12.85 -21.82 10.44
N HIS A 143 -12.61 -22.30 11.68
CA HIS A 143 -13.38 -23.38 12.30
C HIS A 143 -13.83 -22.97 13.71
N SER A 144 -15.13 -23.06 13.96
CA SER A 144 -15.70 -22.81 15.29
C SER A 144 -15.67 -24.10 16.10
N LEU A 145 -14.73 -24.19 17.06
CA LEU A 145 -14.60 -25.33 17.99
C LEU A 145 -15.75 -25.38 19.00
N SER A 146 -16.26 -24.22 19.37
CA SER A 146 -17.41 -24.04 20.25
C SER A 146 -18.08 -22.69 19.98
N PRO A 147 -19.26 -22.38 20.56
CA PRO A 147 -19.88 -21.05 20.41
C PRO A 147 -18.99 -19.88 20.89
N ARG A 148 -17.99 -20.18 21.73
CA ARG A 148 -17.06 -19.17 22.29
C ARG A 148 -15.64 -19.26 21.73
N THR A 149 -15.29 -20.31 20.99
CA THR A 149 -13.92 -20.55 20.54
C THR A 149 -13.88 -20.75 19.04
N THR A 150 -13.08 -19.94 18.36
CA THR A 150 -12.87 -20.01 16.91
C THR A 150 -11.38 -20.13 16.62
N LEU A 151 -11.01 -21.09 15.79
CA LEU A 151 -9.67 -21.28 15.24
C LEU A 151 -9.63 -20.76 13.81
N SER A 152 -8.58 -20.05 13.45
CA SER A 152 -8.34 -19.57 12.07
C SER A 152 -6.93 -19.88 11.62
N GLY A 153 -6.77 -20.19 10.35
CA GLY A 153 -5.47 -20.36 9.71
C GLY A 153 -5.50 -19.79 8.31
N ALA A 154 -4.39 -19.21 7.87
CA ALA A 154 -4.25 -18.73 6.50
C ALA A 154 -2.82 -18.82 5.99
N VAL A 155 -2.68 -19.12 4.70
CA VAL A 155 -1.43 -19.03 3.95
C VAL A 155 -1.56 -17.88 2.97
N ARG A 156 -0.54 -17.03 2.90
CA ARG A 156 -0.44 -15.92 1.96
C ARG A 156 0.83 -16.08 1.14
N HIS A 157 0.71 -15.89 -0.16
CA HIS A 157 1.85 -15.77 -1.07
C HIS A 157 1.72 -14.45 -1.82
N GLN A 158 2.79 -13.65 -1.80
CA GLN A 158 2.82 -12.34 -2.42
C GLN A 158 4.06 -12.22 -3.31
N THR A 159 3.86 -11.68 -4.51
CA THR A 159 4.93 -11.33 -5.43
C THR A 159 4.78 -9.87 -5.84
N GLY A 160 5.86 -9.13 -5.74
CA GLY A 160 5.90 -7.71 -6.10
C GLY A 160 7.10 -7.39 -6.98
N SER A 161 6.93 -6.49 -7.93
CA SER A 161 7.99 -5.94 -8.74
C SER A 161 7.85 -4.43 -8.83
N SER A 162 8.98 -3.71 -8.81
CA SER A 162 9.00 -2.26 -8.95
C SER A 162 10.23 -1.82 -9.73
N THR A 163 10.01 -0.96 -10.72
CA THR A 163 11.12 -0.36 -11.49
C THR A 163 11.86 0.71 -10.70
N LEU A 164 11.20 1.36 -9.73
CA LEU A 164 11.80 2.41 -8.91
C LEU A 164 12.99 1.90 -8.09
N ILE A 165 12.88 0.66 -7.58
CA ILE A 165 13.89 0.07 -6.69
C ILE A 165 14.67 -1.03 -7.40
N GLY A 166 14.24 -1.44 -8.61
CA GLY A 166 14.84 -2.56 -9.35
C GLY A 166 14.73 -3.91 -8.63
N VAL A 167 13.79 -4.03 -7.69
CA VAL A 167 13.68 -5.19 -6.80
C VAL A 167 12.40 -5.97 -7.10
N ASN A 168 12.57 -7.28 -7.28
CA ASN A 168 11.49 -8.24 -7.22
C ASN A 168 11.47 -8.85 -5.81
N ALA A 169 10.34 -8.77 -5.16
CA ALA A 169 10.13 -9.35 -3.83
C ALA A 169 9.11 -10.49 -3.90
N THR A 170 9.42 -11.58 -3.24
CA THR A 170 8.50 -12.70 -3.06
C THR A 170 8.45 -13.05 -1.58
N GLU A 171 7.25 -13.14 -1.04
CA GLU A 171 7.01 -13.43 0.37
C GLU A 171 5.96 -14.52 0.50
N SER A 172 6.18 -15.47 1.41
CA SER A 172 5.17 -16.44 1.84
C SER A 172 5.01 -16.36 3.34
N ALA A 173 3.79 -16.31 3.81
CA ALA A 173 3.48 -16.20 5.23
C ALA A 173 2.39 -17.22 5.61
N LEU A 174 2.55 -17.82 6.78
CA LEU A 174 1.56 -18.65 7.45
C LEU A 174 1.09 -17.92 8.71
N SER A 175 -0.21 -17.86 8.91
CA SER A 175 -0.80 -17.31 10.13
C SER A 175 -1.77 -18.31 10.74
N VAL A 176 -1.74 -18.43 12.06
CA VAL A 176 -2.69 -19.21 12.85
C VAL A 176 -3.15 -18.34 14.01
N GLY A 177 -4.44 -18.35 14.29
CA GLY A 177 -5.04 -17.56 15.35
C GLY A 177 -6.17 -18.30 16.04
N MET A 178 -6.33 -18.07 17.33
CA MET A 178 -7.44 -18.55 18.12
C MET A 178 -8.10 -17.37 18.85
N LEU A 179 -9.42 -17.30 18.74
CA LEU A 179 -10.23 -16.34 19.47
C LEU A 179 -11.09 -17.10 20.49
N HIS A 180 -10.99 -16.73 21.76
CA HIS A 180 -11.87 -17.21 22.83
C HIS A 180 -12.63 -16.03 23.46
N ARG A 181 -13.94 -16.18 23.65
CA ARG A 181 -14.79 -15.20 24.34
C ARG A 181 -15.18 -15.76 25.71
N PHE A 182 -14.94 -14.99 26.71
CA PHE A 182 -15.31 -15.31 28.10
C PHE A 182 -16.77 -14.99 28.41
#